data_6ab6e931fb1b5f3040f3db675975fbed
#
_entry.id   6ab6e931fb1b5f3040f3db675975fbed
#
_cell.length_a   1.000
_cell.length_b   1.000
_cell.length_c   1.000
_cell.angle_alpha   90.00
_cell.angle_beta   90.00
_cell.angle_gamma   90.00
#
_symmetry.space_group_name_H-M   'P 1'
#
loop_
_entity.id
_entity.type
_entity.pdbx_description
1 polymer ?
#
loop_
_entity_poly.entity_id
_entity_poly.type
_entity_poly.pdbx_seq_one_letter_code
_entity_poly.pdbx_strand_id
1 'polypeptide(L)'
;ADGMSFAVFDGMGGAAYGEVASEIAVQKLRKYEKKLKYADGTRMLDQLVSSFTTEANDAICDMLAEKHCTTGGTTFSMLYFLRDSIKLYYLGDSRIYRYKSDGLTRLTRDHTVANQKVDAAIYTEEEAKKSPDQHRLTLFIGSDHKKLGLNADSRPLVPLEMGSKFLLCT
;
A
#
# COMPACT_ATOMS: atom_id res chain seq x y z
N ALA A 1 4.27 0.34 24.56
CA ALA A 1 3.09 1.12 24.11
C ALA A 1 2.42 0.33 23.00
N ASP A 2 1.10 0.15 23.10
CA ASP A 2 0.33 -0.57 22.09
C ASP A 2 0.37 0.21 20.79
N GLY A 3 0.80 -0.43 19.70
CA GLY A 3 0.79 0.17 18.37
C GLY A 3 -0.64 0.31 17.84
N MET A 4 -0.87 1.35 17.04
CA MET A 4 -2.15 1.59 16.36
C MET A 4 -1.90 1.71 14.86
N SER A 5 -2.73 1.07 14.05
CA SER A 5 -2.61 1.10 12.59
C SER A 5 -3.93 1.48 11.93
N PHE A 6 -3.81 2.17 10.79
CA PHE A 6 -4.91 2.50 9.88
C PHE A 6 -4.50 2.08 8.48
N ALA A 7 -5.40 1.45 7.75
CA ALA A 7 -5.12 1.01 6.38
C ALA A 7 -6.30 1.28 5.45
N VAL A 8 -6.00 1.54 4.19
CA VAL A 8 -6.97 1.63 3.09
C VAL A 8 -6.59 0.68 1.97
N PHE A 9 -7.60 0.15 1.30
CA PHE A 9 -7.48 -0.78 0.21
C PHE A 9 -8.45 -0.37 -0.90
N ASP A 10 -7.95 -0.15 -2.11
CA ASP A 10 -8.74 0.19 -3.28
C ASP A 10 -8.71 -0.97 -4.26
N GLY A 11 -9.86 -1.61 -4.44
CA GLY A 11 -10.00 -2.79 -5.29
C GLY A 11 -10.05 -2.43 -6.78
N MET A 12 -9.26 -3.11 -7.60
CA MET A 12 -9.15 -2.92 -9.04
C MET A 12 -9.44 -4.20 -9.82
N GLY A 13 -9.87 -4.07 -11.08
CA GLY A 13 -10.12 -5.24 -11.95
C GLY A 13 -11.61 -5.45 -12.31
N GLY A 14 -12.37 -4.35 -12.41
CA GLY A 14 -13.83 -4.35 -12.61
C GLY A 14 -14.59 -4.58 -11.31
N ALA A 15 -15.86 -4.15 -11.28
CA ALA A 15 -16.64 -3.99 -10.04
C ALA A 15 -16.64 -5.22 -9.12
N ALA A 16 -16.77 -6.43 -9.68
CA ALA A 16 -16.92 -7.64 -8.86
C ALA A 16 -15.61 -8.15 -8.25
N TYR A 17 -14.51 -8.13 -9.00
CA TYR A 17 -13.26 -8.75 -8.53
C TYR A 17 -12.41 -7.81 -7.70
N GLY A 18 -12.49 -6.50 -7.96
CA GLY A 18 -11.83 -5.48 -7.13
C GLY A 18 -12.39 -5.45 -5.72
N GLU A 19 -13.71 -5.47 -5.56
CA GLU A 19 -14.38 -5.51 -4.26
C GLU A 19 -13.96 -6.74 -3.46
N VAL A 20 -14.01 -7.93 -4.08
CA VAL A 20 -13.59 -9.18 -3.41
C VAL A 20 -12.09 -9.15 -3.05
N ALA A 21 -11.23 -8.62 -3.93
CA ALA A 21 -9.80 -8.53 -3.65
C ALA A 21 -9.51 -7.62 -2.44
N SER A 22 -10.13 -6.44 -2.37
CA SER A 22 -9.97 -5.55 -1.22
C SER A 22 -10.53 -6.16 0.07
N GLU A 23 -11.65 -6.87 0.02
CA GLU A 23 -12.19 -7.58 1.18
C GLU A 23 -11.26 -8.69 1.67
N ILE A 24 -10.71 -9.52 0.77
CA ILE A 24 -9.71 -10.55 1.12
C ILE A 24 -8.52 -9.91 1.84
N ALA A 25 -7.99 -8.81 1.32
CA ALA A 25 -6.86 -8.11 1.92
C ALA A 25 -7.19 -7.59 3.33
N VAL A 26 -8.36 -6.99 3.53
CA VAL A 26 -8.83 -6.54 4.85
C VAL A 26 -8.95 -7.71 5.82
N GLN A 27 -9.55 -8.83 5.39
CA GLN A 27 -9.70 -10.02 6.23
C GLN A 27 -8.35 -10.64 6.61
N LYS A 28 -7.38 -10.64 5.69
CA LYS A 28 -6.01 -11.09 5.99
C LYS A 28 -5.33 -10.15 6.98
N LEU A 29 -5.40 -8.82 6.80
CA LEU A 29 -4.79 -7.86 7.72
C LEU A 29 -5.34 -8.00 9.15
N ARG A 30 -6.64 -8.23 9.31
CA ARG A 30 -7.28 -8.47 10.62
C ARG A 30 -6.66 -9.63 11.41
N LYS A 31 -6.17 -10.67 10.72
CA LYS A 31 -5.47 -11.80 11.39
C LYS A 31 -4.15 -11.37 12.02
N TYR A 32 -3.57 -10.28 11.52
CA TYR A 32 -2.32 -9.72 12.03
C TYR A 32 -2.52 -8.64 13.10
N GLU A 33 -3.76 -8.18 13.34
CA GLU A 33 -4.07 -7.06 14.24
C GLU A 33 -3.43 -7.20 15.63
N LYS A 34 -3.59 -8.36 16.28
CA LYS A 34 -2.97 -8.61 17.60
C LYS A 34 -1.44 -8.59 17.54
N LYS A 35 -0.84 -9.17 16.51
CA LYS A 35 0.61 -9.19 16.34
C LYS A 35 1.14 -7.79 16.05
N LEU A 36 0.46 -7.02 15.21
CA LEU A 36 0.79 -5.63 14.93
C LEU A 36 0.71 -4.79 16.20
N LYS A 37 -0.37 -4.91 16.98
CA LYS A 37 -0.56 -4.15 18.22
C LYS A 37 0.60 -4.28 19.19
N TYR A 38 1.23 -5.45 19.28
CA TYR A 38 2.33 -5.76 20.20
C TYR A 38 3.68 -5.92 19.49
N ALA A 39 3.83 -5.38 18.27
CA ALA A 39 5.08 -5.46 17.55
C ALA A 39 6.20 -4.71 18.27
N ASP A 40 7.31 -5.41 18.51
CA ASP A 40 8.49 -4.85 19.15
C ASP A 40 9.48 -4.36 18.08
N GLY A 41 9.34 -3.09 17.72
CA GLY A 41 10.22 -2.40 16.80
C GLY A 41 9.90 -2.59 15.30
N THR A 42 10.60 -1.82 14.49
CA THR A 42 10.35 -1.72 13.04
C THR A 42 10.64 -3.01 12.30
N ARG A 43 11.65 -3.77 12.71
CA ARG A 43 11.99 -5.05 12.07
C ARG A 43 10.83 -6.06 12.15
N MET A 44 10.19 -6.15 13.32
CA MET A 44 9.03 -7.03 13.49
C MET A 44 7.85 -6.53 12.66
N LEU A 45 7.64 -5.21 12.59
CA LEU A 45 6.62 -4.61 11.74
C LEU A 45 6.85 -4.94 10.25
N ASP A 46 8.08 -4.76 9.77
CA ASP A 46 8.44 -5.06 8.38
C ASP A 46 8.17 -6.55 8.05
N GLN A 47 8.51 -7.46 8.95
CA GLN A 47 8.23 -8.89 8.80
C GLN A 47 6.72 -9.21 8.79
N LEU A 48 5.95 -8.61 9.70
CA LEU A 48 4.51 -8.82 9.78
C LEU A 48 3.79 -8.29 8.55
N VAL A 49 4.18 -7.11 8.05
CA VAL A 49 3.60 -6.54 6.83
C VAL A 49 3.99 -7.37 5.61
N SER A 50 5.24 -7.80 5.49
CA SER A 50 5.68 -8.69 4.40
C SER A 50 4.90 -10.02 4.39
N SER A 51 4.73 -10.65 5.55
CA SER A 51 3.93 -11.88 5.67
C SER A 51 2.47 -11.64 5.28
N PHE A 52 1.88 -10.56 5.77
CA PHE A 52 0.51 -10.18 5.44
C PHE A 52 0.33 -9.95 3.92
N THR A 53 1.20 -9.16 3.30
CA THR A 53 1.08 -8.85 1.86
C THR A 53 1.26 -10.10 1.01
N THR A 54 2.16 -11.01 1.38
CA THR A 54 2.33 -12.30 0.70
C THR A 54 1.08 -13.16 0.82
N GLU A 55 0.55 -13.37 2.03
CA GLU A 55 -0.67 -14.18 2.24
C GLU A 55 -1.90 -13.58 1.55
N ALA A 56 -2.02 -12.26 1.52
CA ALA A 56 -3.12 -11.58 0.83
C ALA A 56 -2.98 -11.73 -0.69
N ASN A 57 -1.76 -11.57 -1.21
CA ASN A 57 -1.47 -11.74 -2.63
C ASN A 57 -1.81 -13.15 -3.12
N ASP A 58 -1.32 -14.17 -2.41
CA ASP A 58 -1.58 -15.57 -2.77
C ASP A 58 -3.08 -15.86 -2.78
N ALA A 59 -3.82 -15.42 -1.76
CA ALA A 59 -5.26 -15.64 -1.68
C ALA A 59 -6.04 -14.91 -2.79
N ILE A 60 -5.61 -13.72 -3.20
CA ILE A 60 -6.23 -12.99 -4.31
C ILE A 60 -5.89 -13.65 -5.64
N CYS A 61 -4.65 -14.06 -5.86
CA CYS A 61 -4.25 -14.80 -7.07
C CYS A 61 -5.04 -16.12 -7.21
N ASP A 62 -5.21 -16.87 -6.12
CA ASP A 62 -5.98 -18.11 -6.12
C ASP A 62 -7.46 -17.84 -6.47
N MET A 63 -8.06 -16.82 -5.87
CA MET A 63 -9.43 -16.39 -6.18
C MET A 63 -9.59 -16.00 -7.65
N LEU A 64 -8.65 -15.24 -8.20
CA LEU A 64 -8.68 -14.84 -9.61
C LEU A 64 -8.54 -16.04 -10.55
N ALA A 65 -7.66 -17.00 -10.21
CA ALA A 65 -7.49 -18.23 -10.97
C ALA A 65 -8.80 -19.10 -10.98
N GLU A 66 -9.44 -19.25 -9.82
CA GLU A 66 -10.74 -19.97 -9.72
C GLU A 66 -11.83 -19.30 -10.56
N LYS A 67 -11.78 -17.98 -10.72
CA LYS A 67 -12.73 -17.20 -11.52
C LYS A 67 -12.33 -17.07 -12.99
N HIS A 68 -11.23 -17.72 -13.41
CA HIS A 68 -10.65 -17.58 -14.75
C HIS A 68 -10.39 -16.13 -15.15
N CYS A 69 -10.05 -15.30 -14.17
CA CYS A 69 -9.75 -13.89 -14.36
C CYS A 69 -8.24 -13.65 -14.31
N THR A 70 -7.72 -12.89 -15.26
CA THR A 70 -6.28 -12.58 -15.35
C THR A 70 -5.93 -11.21 -14.79
N THR A 71 -6.92 -10.41 -14.43
CA THR A 71 -6.74 -9.02 -13.98
C THR A 71 -7.59 -8.76 -12.75
N GLY A 72 -6.97 -8.27 -11.70
CA GLY A 72 -7.64 -7.90 -10.46
C GLY A 72 -6.66 -7.80 -9.32
N GLY A 73 -7.05 -7.09 -8.27
CA GLY A 73 -6.20 -6.91 -7.11
C GLY A 73 -6.68 -5.74 -6.27
N THR A 74 -5.82 -5.30 -5.37
CA THR A 74 -6.10 -4.13 -4.53
C THR A 74 -4.84 -3.36 -4.22
N THR A 75 -4.95 -2.04 -4.09
CA THR A 75 -3.92 -1.23 -3.47
C THR A 75 -3.81 -1.53 -1.99
N PHE A 76 -2.76 -1.05 -1.36
CA PHE A 76 -2.57 -1.10 0.08
C PHE A 76 -1.82 0.14 0.54
N SER A 77 -2.38 0.88 1.48
CA SER A 77 -1.66 1.96 2.17
C SER A 77 -1.96 1.90 3.66
N MET A 78 -0.92 1.85 4.49
CA MET A 78 -1.04 1.71 5.93
C MET A 78 -0.14 2.71 6.67
N LEU A 79 -0.70 3.33 7.69
CA LEU A 79 0.02 4.04 8.75
C LEU A 79 0.06 3.19 10.00
N TYR A 80 1.24 3.11 10.60
CA TYR A 80 1.43 2.50 11.90
C TYR A 80 2.03 3.53 12.85
N PHE A 81 1.34 3.77 13.95
CA PHE A 81 1.74 4.74 14.97
C PHE A 81 2.59 4.06 16.04
N LEU A 82 3.81 4.53 16.17
CA LEU A 82 4.70 4.27 17.28
C LEU A 82 4.56 5.42 18.30
N ARG A 83 5.28 5.33 19.42
CA ARG A 83 5.18 6.36 20.47
C ARG A 83 5.48 7.77 19.98
N ASP A 84 6.60 7.94 19.26
CA ASP A 84 7.13 9.24 18.86
C ASP A 84 7.31 9.37 17.34
N SER A 85 6.81 8.40 16.58
CA SER A 85 6.98 8.33 15.14
C SER A 85 5.89 7.50 14.48
N ILE A 86 5.81 7.60 13.16
CA ILE A 86 4.99 6.72 12.34
C ILE A 86 5.86 5.92 11.38
N LYS A 87 5.43 4.72 11.09
CA LYS A 87 5.91 3.91 9.98
C LYS A 87 4.80 3.80 8.95
N LEU A 88 5.13 3.90 7.67
CA LEU A 88 4.15 3.73 6.61
C LEU A 88 4.59 2.64 5.63
N TYR A 89 3.58 1.97 5.06
CA TYR A 89 3.72 0.91 4.05
C TYR A 89 2.70 1.14 2.96
N TYR A 90 3.06 0.87 1.70
CA TYR A 90 2.13 1.05 0.60
C TYR A 90 2.47 0.20 -0.64
N LEU A 91 1.45 -0.13 -1.42
CA LEU A 91 1.45 -0.78 -2.72
C LEU A 91 0.35 -0.16 -3.57
N GLY A 92 0.66 0.26 -4.79
CA GLY A 92 -0.31 0.88 -5.69
C GLY A 92 -0.23 2.40 -5.69
N ASP A 93 -1.36 3.05 -5.95
CA ASP A 93 -1.52 4.50 -6.11
C ASP A 93 -2.42 5.15 -5.05
N SER A 94 -2.90 4.39 -4.06
CA SER A 94 -3.50 4.96 -2.85
C SER A 94 -2.45 5.71 -2.05
N ARG A 95 -2.81 6.89 -1.58
CA ARG A 95 -1.84 7.88 -1.11
C ARG A 95 -1.94 8.16 0.37
N ILE A 96 -0.80 8.49 0.96
CA ILE A 96 -0.69 8.96 2.34
C ILE A 96 -0.11 10.37 2.32
N TYR A 97 -0.79 11.28 3.00
CA TYR A 97 -0.37 12.66 3.16
C TYR A 97 -0.22 13.01 4.64
N ARG A 98 0.68 13.93 4.93
CA ARG A 98 0.80 14.62 6.20
C ARG A 98 0.41 16.08 6.02
N TYR A 99 -0.47 16.57 6.87
CA TYR A 99 -0.83 17.97 6.96
C TYR A 99 -0.25 18.59 8.24
N LYS A 100 0.42 19.71 8.09
CA LYS A 100 0.96 20.56 9.15
C LYS A 100 0.66 22.03 8.86
N SER A 101 1.15 22.94 9.73
CA SER A 101 1.02 24.38 9.51
C SER A 101 1.65 24.90 8.21
N ASP A 102 2.65 24.21 7.70
CA ASP A 102 3.35 24.50 6.45
C ASP A 102 2.65 23.89 5.20
N GLY A 103 1.54 23.17 5.40
CA GLY A 103 0.73 22.62 4.32
C GLY A 103 0.65 21.11 4.26
N LEU A 104 0.21 20.62 3.09
CA LEU A 104 0.00 19.20 2.79
C LEU A 104 1.23 18.62 2.07
N THR A 105 1.84 17.60 2.68
CA THR A 105 2.99 16.89 2.10
C THR A 105 2.60 15.45 1.79
N ARG A 106 2.82 15.01 0.55
CA ARG A 106 2.64 13.62 0.14
C ARG A 106 3.79 12.75 0.63
N LEU A 107 3.48 11.63 1.27
CA LEU A 107 4.47 10.69 1.82
C LEU A 107 4.69 9.45 0.96
N THR A 108 3.82 9.15 0.01
CA THR A 108 3.90 7.99 -0.90
C THR A 108 4.26 8.39 -2.31
N ARG A 109 4.80 7.47 -3.09
CA ARG A 109 5.00 7.58 -4.54
C ARG A 109 4.21 6.48 -5.22
N ASP A 110 3.34 6.84 -6.17
CA ASP A 110 2.47 5.86 -6.83
C ASP A 110 3.27 4.84 -7.62
N HIS A 111 2.91 3.59 -7.49
CA HIS A 111 3.43 2.48 -8.29
C HIS A 111 2.69 2.40 -9.63
N THR A 112 3.01 3.33 -10.52
CA THR A 112 2.41 3.41 -11.86
C THR A 112 3.46 3.37 -12.96
N VAL A 113 3.03 2.97 -14.16
CA VAL A 113 3.89 3.01 -15.36
C VAL A 113 4.40 4.43 -15.63
N ALA A 114 3.57 5.45 -15.40
CA ALA A 114 3.99 6.85 -15.56
C ALA A 114 5.18 7.18 -14.65
N ASN A 115 5.12 6.82 -13.36
CA ASN A 115 6.22 7.08 -12.44
C ASN A 115 7.48 6.25 -12.75
N GLN A 116 7.34 5.00 -13.21
CA GLN A 116 8.48 4.23 -13.68
C GLN A 116 9.19 4.91 -14.87
N LYS A 117 8.41 5.54 -15.78
CA LYS A 117 8.98 6.29 -16.90
C LYS A 117 9.66 7.59 -16.44
N VAL A 118 9.18 8.22 -15.37
CA VAL A 118 9.89 9.37 -14.75
C VAL A 118 11.22 8.91 -14.16
N ASP A 119 11.22 7.83 -13.39
CA ASP A 119 12.43 7.28 -12.78
C ASP A 119 13.48 6.83 -13.81
N ALA A 120 13.03 6.39 -14.98
CA ALA A 120 13.87 6.07 -16.14
C ALA A 120 14.24 7.29 -17.00
N ALA A 121 13.88 8.50 -16.59
CA ALA A 121 14.09 9.76 -17.34
C ALA A 121 13.47 9.76 -18.75
N ILE A 122 12.41 8.97 -18.96
CA ILE A 122 11.63 8.94 -20.22
C ILE A 122 10.55 10.02 -20.20
N TYR A 123 9.93 10.26 -19.03
CA TYR A 123 8.95 11.31 -18.80
C TYR A 123 9.47 12.32 -17.79
N THR A 124 9.05 13.56 -17.95
CA THR A 124 9.04 14.56 -16.89
C THR A 124 7.88 14.30 -15.94
N GLU A 125 7.91 14.87 -14.74
CA GLU A 125 6.78 14.80 -13.79
C GLU A 125 5.48 15.38 -14.39
N GLU A 126 5.60 16.42 -15.23
CA GLU A 126 4.44 17.05 -15.89
C GLU A 126 3.84 16.18 -17.00
N GLU A 127 4.66 15.47 -17.76
CA GLU A 127 4.22 14.52 -18.76
C GLU A 127 3.54 13.31 -18.11
N ALA A 128 4.10 12.81 -17.02
CA ALA A 128 3.54 11.70 -16.24
C ALA A 128 2.13 12.01 -15.76
N LYS A 129 1.88 13.22 -15.23
CA LYS A 129 0.55 13.67 -14.76
C LYS A 129 -0.51 13.72 -15.85
N LYS A 130 -0.12 13.88 -17.11
CA LYS A 130 -1.02 13.97 -18.26
C LYS A 130 -1.14 12.66 -19.02
N SER A 131 -0.29 11.70 -18.73
CA SER A 131 -0.25 10.41 -19.42
C SER A 131 -1.34 9.46 -18.93
N PRO A 132 -1.98 8.67 -19.81
CA PRO A 132 -2.87 7.58 -19.39
C PRO A 132 -2.15 6.52 -18.56
N ASP A 133 -0.83 6.44 -18.62
CA ASP A 133 0.00 5.53 -17.83
C ASP A 133 -0.06 5.81 -16.32
N GLN A 134 -0.57 6.97 -15.89
CA GLN A 134 -0.79 7.29 -14.47
C GLN A 134 -1.82 6.38 -13.79
N HIS A 135 -2.71 5.73 -14.56
CA HIS A 135 -3.73 4.80 -14.07
C HIS A 135 -3.33 3.33 -14.23
N ARG A 136 -2.12 3.06 -14.73
CA ARG A 136 -1.62 1.69 -14.93
C ARG A 136 -0.70 1.31 -13.80
N LEU A 137 -1.23 0.54 -12.85
CA LEU A 137 -0.45 0.08 -11.71
C LEU A 137 0.63 -0.93 -12.14
N THR A 138 1.79 -0.83 -11.49
CA THR A 138 2.94 -1.72 -11.66
C THR A 138 3.19 -2.60 -10.46
N LEU A 139 2.63 -2.24 -9.29
CA LEU A 139 2.76 -2.97 -8.05
C LEU A 139 1.48 -2.84 -7.22
N PHE A 140 0.86 -3.98 -6.86
CA PHE A 140 -0.38 -4.08 -6.09
C PHE A 140 -0.54 -5.50 -5.54
N ILE A 141 -1.43 -5.71 -4.57
CA ILE A 141 -1.74 -7.06 -4.05
C ILE A 141 -2.68 -7.75 -5.03
N GLY A 142 -2.35 -8.98 -5.47
CA GLY A 142 -3.04 -9.72 -6.51
C GLY A 142 -2.28 -9.76 -7.84
N SER A 143 -1.07 -9.21 -7.87
CA SER A 143 -0.18 -9.29 -9.01
C SER A 143 0.69 -10.56 -8.93
N ASP A 144 0.92 -11.22 -10.07
CA ASP A 144 1.77 -12.43 -10.13
C ASP A 144 3.25 -12.08 -9.95
N HIS A 145 3.66 -11.88 -8.70
CA HIS A 145 5.05 -11.63 -8.31
C HIS A 145 5.75 -12.87 -7.71
N LYS A 146 5.29 -14.06 -8.01
CA LYS A 146 5.85 -15.34 -7.48
C LYS A 146 7.38 -15.48 -7.64
N LYS A 147 7.97 -14.77 -8.60
CA LYS A 147 9.42 -14.80 -8.85
C LYS A 147 10.23 -13.75 -8.08
N LEU A 148 9.63 -12.67 -7.63
CA LEU A 148 10.32 -11.52 -7.05
C LEU A 148 9.93 -11.22 -5.59
N GLY A 149 8.88 -11.88 -5.08
CA GLY A 149 8.27 -11.55 -3.82
C GLY A 149 7.50 -10.21 -3.89
N LEU A 150 6.40 -10.11 -3.17
CA LEU A 150 5.66 -8.86 -3.03
C LEU A 150 6.07 -8.18 -1.72
N ASN A 151 6.88 -7.14 -1.81
CA ASN A 151 7.26 -6.33 -0.67
C ASN A 151 6.58 -4.96 -0.77
N ALA A 152 5.84 -4.59 0.27
CA ALA A 152 5.32 -3.24 0.37
C ALA A 152 6.48 -2.24 0.51
N ASP A 153 6.42 -1.15 -0.25
CA ASP A 153 7.32 -0.04 -0.04
C ASP A 153 7.09 0.56 1.34
N SER A 154 8.19 0.96 1.97
CA SER A 154 8.15 1.63 3.26
C SER A 154 9.06 2.85 3.27
N ARG A 155 8.72 3.83 4.08
CA ARG A 155 9.58 4.98 4.35
C ARG A 155 10.31 4.80 5.68
N PRO A 156 11.49 5.44 5.86
CA PRO A 156 12.06 5.63 7.18
C PRO A 156 11.05 6.18 8.16
N LEU A 157 11.27 5.99 9.45
CA LEU A 157 10.39 6.53 10.48
C LEU A 157 10.20 8.04 10.29
N VAL A 158 8.94 8.47 10.29
CA VAL A 158 8.57 9.88 10.21
C VAL A 158 8.26 10.35 11.63
N PRO A 159 8.93 11.38 12.17
CA PRO A 159 8.64 11.89 13.50
C PRO A 159 7.18 12.31 13.64
N LEU A 160 6.56 11.93 14.75
CA LEU A 160 5.20 12.35 15.09
C LEU A 160 5.28 13.70 15.83
N GLU A 161 4.96 14.77 15.11
CA GLU A 161 4.94 16.11 15.66
C GLU A 161 3.53 16.49 16.12
N MET A 162 3.43 17.24 17.21
CA MET A 162 2.15 17.70 17.74
C MET A 162 1.39 18.53 16.68
N GLY A 163 0.10 18.26 16.55
CA GLY A 163 -0.76 18.93 15.57
C GLY A 163 -0.69 18.37 14.14
N SER A 164 0.20 17.40 13.86
CA SER A 164 0.19 16.72 12.57
C SER A 164 -1.10 15.94 12.36
N LYS A 165 -1.66 16.03 11.15
CA LYS A 165 -2.78 15.21 10.70
C LYS A 165 -2.34 14.36 9.53
N PHE A 166 -2.93 13.18 9.39
CA PHE A 166 -2.63 12.27 8.30
C PHE A 166 -3.91 11.96 7.53
N LEU A 167 -3.79 11.90 6.21
CA LEU A 167 -4.87 11.52 5.30
C LEU A 167 -4.41 10.30 4.50
N LEU A 168 -5.22 9.24 4.55
CA LEU A 168 -5.13 8.10 3.63
C LEU A 168 -6.31 8.22 2.67
N CYS A 169 -6.05 8.15 1.38
CA CYS A 169 -7.07 8.22 0.35
C CYS A 169 -6.73 7.35 -0.85
N THR A 170 -7.74 6.94 -1.56
CA THR A 170 -7.69 6.22 -2.84
C THR A 170 -8.08 7.16 -3.96
#